data_5891aa99c0646ec71ba41852e92ca9a3
#
_entry.id   5891aa99c0646ec71ba41852e92ca9a3
#
_cell.length_a   1.000
_cell.length_b   1.000
_cell.length_c   1.000
_cell.angle_alpha   90.00
_cell.angle_beta   90.00
_cell.angle_gamma   90.00
#
_symmetry.space_group_name_H-M   'P 1'
#
loop_
_entity.id
_entity.type
_entity.pdbx_description
1 polymer ?
#
loop_
_entity_poly.entity_id
_entity_poly.type
_entity_poly.pdbx_seq_one_letter_code
_entity_poly.pdbx_strand_id
1 'polypeptide(L)'
;IGPSIDTGFYYDFDHVPFSREDLDAIEKEMKKIIKKGAKIERFTKSREDAIAYFKEKNEPYKVELIEDLPEGEEISFYSQGDWTDLCAGPHLMSVKGVKAFKLLSSSSAYWRGSEKNAMLTRIYGTAYATKDELKEHLEQMEEAKKRDHNKLGREMKIFTTVDVIGQGLPLIMPNGVIMMQELQRWIEDEETKRGYVRTKTPLMAKSDLYKISGHWDHYKDGMFVLGDEETDKEVFALRPMTCPFQYYVYKAEQ
;
A
#
# COMPACT_ATOMS: atom_id res chain seq x y z
N ILE A 1 4.41 8.90 -14.73
CA ILE A 1 4.83 9.45 -13.42
C ILE A 1 4.86 8.33 -12.42
N GLY A 2 5.95 8.15 -11.66
CA GLY A 2 5.99 7.11 -10.63
C GLY A 2 7.27 7.12 -9.82
N PRO A 3 7.16 6.95 -8.48
CA PRO A 3 8.30 6.86 -7.58
C PRO A 3 8.88 5.45 -7.52
N SER A 4 10.04 5.35 -6.86
CA SER A 4 10.51 4.08 -6.29
C SER A 4 9.67 3.72 -5.06
N ILE A 5 9.52 2.43 -4.83
CA ILE A 5 8.87 1.82 -3.67
C ILE A 5 9.77 0.73 -3.08
N ASP A 6 9.49 0.26 -1.87
CA ASP A 6 10.35 -0.72 -1.17
C ASP A 6 10.62 -2.00 -1.98
N THR A 7 9.66 -2.43 -2.79
CA THR A 7 9.76 -3.66 -3.61
C THR A 7 10.12 -3.41 -5.06
N GLY A 8 10.45 -2.16 -5.45
CA GLY A 8 10.81 -1.82 -6.82
C GLY A 8 10.39 -0.40 -7.22
N PHE A 9 9.61 -0.28 -8.27
CA PHE A 9 9.09 0.98 -8.78
C PHE A 9 7.76 0.79 -9.48
N TYR A 10 7.03 1.88 -9.65
CA TYR A 10 5.91 1.92 -10.59
C TYR A 10 5.96 3.17 -11.47
N TYR A 11 5.20 3.15 -12.55
CA TYR A 11 5.01 4.31 -13.41
C TYR A 11 3.59 4.34 -13.97
N ASP A 12 2.94 5.50 -13.87
CA ASP A 12 1.57 5.72 -14.30
C ASP A 12 1.51 6.38 -15.68
N PHE A 13 0.65 5.84 -16.53
CA PHE A 13 0.44 6.26 -17.91
C PHE A 13 -1.05 6.58 -18.14
N ASP A 14 -1.32 7.65 -18.83
CA ASP A 14 -2.64 7.90 -19.40
C ASP A 14 -2.77 7.09 -20.69
N HIS A 15 -3.07 5.81 -20.54
CA HIS A 15 -3.09 4.83 -21.61
C HIS A 15 -4.04 3.68 -21.28
N VAL A 16 -4.54 2.98 -22.29
CA VAL A 16 -5.27 1.71 -22.10
C VAL A 16 -4.40 0.69 -21.37
N PRO A 17 -4.97 -0.29 -20.66
CA PRO A 17 -4.21 -1.31 -19.95
C PRO A 17 -3.23 -2.04 -20.86
N PHE A 18 -2.00 -2.24 -20.37
CA PHE A 18 -0.96 -2.98 -21.08
C PHE A 18 -1.15 -4.48 -20.90
N SER A 19 -1.05 -5.23 -22.00
CA SER A 19 -1.02 -6.68 -22.00
C SER A 19 0.36 -7.22 -21.54
N ARG A 20 0.47 -8.53 -21.36
CA ARG A 20 1.76 -9.15 -21.04
C ARG A 20 2.75 -9.02 -22.20
N GLU A 21 2.25 -9.13 -23.43
CA GLU A 21 3.05 -8.95 -24.66
C GLU A 21 3.61 -7.53 -24.76
N ASP A 22 2.82 -6.51 -24.38
CA ASP A 22 3.28 -5.12 -24.32
C ASP A 22 4.41 -4.95 -23.31
N LEU A 23 4.26 -5.49 -22.10
CA LEU A 23 5.31 -5.44 -21.08
C LEU A 23 6.60 -6.12 -21.55
N ASP A 24 6.50 -7.25 -22.23
CA ASP A 24 7.67 -7.95 -22.79
C ASP A 24 8.33 -7.16 -23.94
N ALA A 25 7.55 -6.43 -24.73
CA ALA A 25 8.05 -5.52 -25.77
C ALA A 25 8.77 -4.32 -25.14
N ILE A 26 8.18 -3.71 -24.12
CA ILE A 26 8.79 -2.60 -23.35
C ILE A 26 10.11 -3.06 -22.71
N GLU A 27 10.15 -4.25 -22.06
CA GLU A 27 11.40 -4.77 -21.50
C GLU A 27 12.49 -4.96 -22.55
N LYS A 28 12.16 -5.40 -23.76
CA LYS A 28 13.12 -5.53 -24.86
C LYS A 28 13.70 -4.18 -25.24
N GLU A 29 12.88 -3.14 -25.29
CA GLU A 29 13.34 -1.79 -25.62
C GLU A 29 14.18 -1.20 -24.49
N MET A 30 13.76 -1.35 -23.23
CA MET A 30 14.56 -0.97 -22.06
C MET A 30 15.96 -1.61 -22.08
N LYS A 31 16.07 -2.90 -22.43
CA LYS A 31 17.37 -3.58 -22.57
C LYS A 31 18.25 -2.96 -23.66
N LYS A 32 17.65 -2.50 -24.78
CA LYS A 32 18.40 -1.81 -25.82
C LYS A 32 18.90 -0.44 -25.35
N ILE A 33 18.06 0.32 -24.63
CA ILE A 33 18.40 1.62 -24.06
C ILE A 33 19.56 1.46 -23.05
N ILE A 34 19.47 0.50 -22.14
CA ILE A 34 20.54 0.20 -21.19
C ILE A 34 21.85 -0.15 -21.92
N LYS A 35 21.78 -0.95 -22.99
CA LYS A 35 22.97 -1.33 -23.78
C LYS A 35 23.62 -0.12 -24.46
N LYS A 36 22.86 0.88 -24.91
CA LYS A 36 23.39 2.14 -25.46
C LYS A 36 24.17 2.92 -24.41
N GLY A 37 23.79 2.83 -23.14
CA GLY A 37 24.53 3.35 -22.02
C GLY A 37 24.51 4.87 -21.92
N ALA A 38 23.40 5.50 -22.24
CA ALA A 38 23.25 6.94 -22.12
C ALA A 38 23.58 7.44 -20.70
N LYS A 39 24.18 8.62 -20.62
CA LYS A 39 24.32 9.33 -19.35
C LYS A 39 22.96 9.85 -18.91
N ILE A 40 22.81 10.00 -17.60
CA ILE A 40 21.67 10.66 -16.99
C ILE A 40 22.18 11.98 -16.41
N GLU A 41 21.65 13.09 -16.88
CA GLU A 41 22.11 14.42 -16.55
C GLU A 41 20.99 15.20 -15.85
N ARG A 42 21.30 15.76 -14.66
CA ARG A 42 20.40 16.61 -13.90
C ARG A 42 20.55 18.06 -14.32
N PHE A 43 19.45 18.75 -14.49
CA PHE A 43 19.40 20.21 -14.65
C PHE A 43 18.09 20.76 -14.04
N THR A 44 17.99 22.08 -13.95
CA THR A 44 16.82 22.76 -13.39
C THR A 44 16.21 23.73 -14.40
N LYS A 45 14.94 24.03 -14.22
CA LYS A 45 14.22 25.05 -14.99
C LYS A 45 13.46 25.95 -14.05
N SER A 46 13.16 27.18 -14.51
CA SER A 46 12.18 28.02 -13.83
C SER A 46 10.80 27.35 -13.85
N ARG A 47 9.92 27.75 -12.94
CA ARG A 47 8.54 27.22 -12.89
C ARG A 47 7.80 27.48 -14.20
N GLU A 48 7.94 28.68 -14.75
CA GLU A 48 7.33 29.09 -16.01
C GLU A 48 7.82 28.25 -17.18
N ASP A 49 9.14 28.04 -17.29
CA ASP A 49 9.73 27.22 -18.36
C ASP A 49 9.37 25.74 -18.22
N ALA A 50 9.28 25.23 -17.00
CA ALA A 50 8.88 23.86 -16.72
C ALA A 50 7.42 23.59 -17.13
N ILE A 51 6.51 24.49 -16.77
CA ILE A 51 5.09 24.42 -17.14
C ILE A 51 4.95 24.55 -18.67
N ALA A 52 5.64 25.50 -19.30
CA ALA A 52 5.61 25.67 -20.75
C ALA A 52 6.09 24.41 -21.49
N TYR A 53 7.18 23.80 -21.02
CA TYR A 53 7.75 22.58 -21.58
C TYR A 53 6.77 21.39 -21.54
N PHE A 54 6.06 21.19 -20.42
CA PHE A 54 5.11 20.08 -20.32
C PHE A 54 3.76 20.38 -20.98
N LYS A 55 3.35 21.63 -21.08
CA LYS A 55 2.19 22.04 -21.91
C LYS A 55 2.43 21.76 -23.40
N GLU A 56 3.61 22.07 -23.91
CA GLU A 56 4.00 21.77 -25.29
C GLU A 56 4.00 20.25 -25.56
N LYS A 57 4.40 19.45 -24.56
CA LYS A 57 4.40 17.99 -24.65
C LYS A 57 3.05 17.32 -24.37
N ASN A 58 2.02 18.09 -24.06
CA ASN A 58 0.70 17.60 -23.68
C ASN A 58 0.74 16.62 -22.48
N GLU A 59 1.47 17.00 -21.42
CA GLU A 59 1.66 16.25 -20.18
C GLU A 59 0.94 16.94 -18.99
N PRO A 60 -0.41 16.91 -18.94
CA PRO A 60 -1.18 17.71 -17.99
C PRO A 60 -0.90 17.33 -16.53
N TYR A 61 -0.69 16.07 -16.22
CA TYR A 61 -0.39 15.60 -14.86
C TYR A 61 0.92 16.14 -14.32
N LYS A 62 1.92 16.36 -15.20
CA LYS A 62 3.20 16.97 -14.78
C LYS A 62 3.06 18.46 -14.57
N VAL A 63 2.23 19.13 -15.35
CA VAL A 63 1.87 20.54 -15.12
C VAL A 63 1.22 20.70 -13.77
N GLU A 64 0.21 19.89 -13.45
CA GLU A 64 -0.47 19.90 -12.14
C GLU A 64 0.50 19.65 -10.97
N LEU A 65 1.44 18.70 -11.12
CA LEU A 65 2.45 18.45 -10.09
C LEU A 65 3.36 19.67 -9.85
N ILE A 66 3.75 20.38 -10.91
CA ILE A 66 4.60 21.57 -10.79
C ILE A 66 3.83 22.73 -10.16
N GLU A 67 2.56 22.90 -10.53
CA GLU A 67 1.69 23.93 -9.96
C GLU A 67 1.47 23.76 -8.44
N ASP A 68 1.43 22.52 -7.97
CA ASP A 68 1.26 22.18 -6.55
C ASP A 68 2.55 22.29 -5.70
N LEU A 69 3.72 22.41 -6.32
CA LEU A 69 4.95 22.59 -5.56
C LEU A 69 4.95 23.94 -4.83
N PRO A 70 5.50 24.03 -3.60
CA PRO A 70 5.65 25.30 -2.89
C PRO A 70 6.40 26.35 -3.70
N GLU A 71 6.11 27.63 -3.45
CA GLU A 71 6.87 28.73 -4.05
C GLU A 71 8.35 28.66 -3.66
N GLY A 72 9.24 28.86 -4.63
CA GLY A 72 10.69 28.83 -4.41
C GLY A 72 11.31 27.43 -4.40
N GLU A 73 10.52 26.38 -4.53
CA GLU A 73 11.08 25.02 -4.66
C GLU A 73 11.78 24.83 -6.01
N GLU A 74 12.96 24.20 -5.96
CA GLU A 74 13.76 23.94 -7.15
C GLU A 74 13.11 22.84 -8.02
N ILE A 75 12.84 23.14 -9.26
CA ILE A 75 12.23 22.20 -10.21
C ILE A 75 13.32 21.51 -11.01
N SER A 76 13.62 20.27 -10.67
CA SER A 76 14.67 19.49 -11.31
C SER A 76 14.16 18.54 -12.37
N PHE A 77 15.00 18.37 -13.37
CA PHE A 77 14.79 17.50 -14.52
C PHE A 77 15.97 16.56 -14.67
N TYR A 78 15.69 15.42 -15.26
CA TYR A 78 16.72 14.48 -15.68
C TYR A 78 16.55 14.15 -17.16
N SER A 79 17.65 14.22 -17.92
CA SER A 79 17.69 13.83 -19.32
C SER A 79 18.47 12.53 -19.51
N GLN A 80 18.01 11.73 -20.46
CA GLN A 80 18.61 10.46 -20.86
C GLN A 80 18.56 10.38 -22.39
N GLY A 81 19.62 10.78 -23.06
CA GLY A 81 19.60 10.96 -24.51
C GLY A 81 18.57 12.01 -24.92
N ASP A 82 17.67 11.64 -25.81
CA ASP A 82 16.62 12.54 -26.31
C ASP A 82 15.38 12.62 -25.39
N TRP A 83 15.36 11.88 -24.30
CA TRP A 83 14.24 11.86 -23.36
C TRP A 83 14.56 12.68 -22.11
N THR A 84 13.58 13.44 -21.65
CA THR A 84 13.70 14.31 -20.48
C THR A 84 12.41 14.27 -19.67
N ASP A 85 12.55 14.17 -18.35
CA ASP A 85 11.40 14.17 -17.44
C ASP A 85 11.64 14.93 -16.14
N LEU A 86 10.53 15.27 -15.46
CA LEU A 86 10.49 15.86 -14.14
C LEU A 86 10.85 14.79 -13.09
N CYS A 87 11.83 15.07 -12.25
CA CYS A 87 12.14 14.21 -11.12
C CYS A 87 12.98 14.93 -10.07
N ALA A 88 12.68 14.68 -8.79
CA ALA A 88 13.48 15.19 -7.67
C ALA A 88 14.84 14.45 -7.56
N GLY A 89 14.92 13.22 -8.07
CA GLY A 89 16.13 12.39 -7.95
C GLY A 89 16.32 11.79 -6.54
N PRO A 90 17.52 11.29 -6.21
CA PRO A 90 18.67 11.15 -7.13
C PRO A 90 18.53 10.03 -8.15
N HIS A 91 19.31 10.08 -9.21
CA HIS A 91 19.40 9.04 -10.23
C HIS A 91 20.82 8.51 -10.39
N LEU A 92 20.94 7.34 -11.05
CA LEU A 92 22.24 6.83 -11.51
C LEU A 92 22.87 7.80 -12.52
N MET A 93 24.19 7.82 -12.55
CA MET A 93 24.94 8.65 -13.52
C MET A 93 24.81 8.15 -14.96
N SER A 94 24.41 6.90 -15.15
CA SER A 94 24.20 6.29 -16.46
C SER A 94 23.27 5.07 -16.33
N VAL A 95 22.46 4.83 -17.35
CA VAL A 95 21.62 3.63 -17.46
C VAL A 95 22.40 2.31 -17.44
N LYS A 96 23.71 2.32 -17.74
CA LYS A 96 24.58 1.14 -17.60
C LYS A 96 24.63 0.57 -16.16
N GLY A 97 24.27 1.37 -15.17
CA GLY A 97 24.16 0.93 -13.77
C GLY A 97 23.05 -0.09 -13.55
N VAL A 98 22.01 -0.10 -14.36
CA VAL A 98 20.91 -1.06 -14.28
C VAL A 98 21.38 -2.43 -14.79
N LYS A 99 21.52 -3.41 -13.90
CA LYS A 99 22.05 -4.75 -14.22
C LYS A 99 20.96 -5.79 -14.43
N ALA A 100 19.93 -5.75 -13.60
CA ALA A 100 18.83 -6.70 -13.65
C ALA A 100 17.52 -5.98 -13.31
N PHE A 101 16.49 -6.18 -14.13
CA PHE A 101 15.17 -5.62 -13.90
C PHE A 101 14.10 -6.51 -14.52
N LYS A 102 12.87 -6.38 -14.03
CA LYS A 102 11.68 -7.06 -14.56
C LYS A 102 10.47 -6.16 -14.44
N LEU A 103 9.64 -6.09 -15.49
CA LEU A 103 8.29 -5.55 -15.40
C LEU A 103 7.35 -6.65 -14.90
N LEU A 104 6.66 -6.39 -13.80
CA LEU A 104 5.90 -7.41 -13.07
C LEU A 104 4.46 -7.49 -13.56
N SER A 105 3.75 -6.37 -13.53
CA SER A 105 2.32 -6.32 -13.84
C SER A 105 1.89 -4.95 -14.33
N SER A 106 0.71 -4.91 -14.93
CA SER A 106 -0.03 -3.69 -15.22
C SER A 106 -1.38 -3.74 -14.52
N SER A 107 -1.80 -2.64 -13.94
CA SER A 107 -3.10 -2.49 -13.27
C SER A 107 -3.63 -1.07 -13.43
N SER A 108 -4.93 -0.88 -13.20
CA SER A 108 -5.53 0.44 -13.10
C SER A 108 -5.18 1.10 -11.77
N ALA A 109 -5.00 2.41 -11.78
CA ALA A 109 -4.79 3.21 -10.57
C ALA A 109 -5.40 4.60 -10.77
N TYR A 110 -6.15 5.09 -9.78
CA TYR A 110 -6.66 6.46 -9.84
C TYR A 110 -5.57 7.48 -9.59
N TRP A 111 -5.58 8.57 -10.37
CA TRP A 111 -4.69 9.70 -10.15
C TRP A 111 -4.81 10.20 -8.70
N ARG A 112 -3.69 10.32 -8.00
CA ARG A 112 -3.61 10.69 -6.57
C ARG A 112 -4.46 9.82 -5.63
N GLY A 113 -4.74 8.59 -6.02
CA GLY A 113 -5.46 7.63 -5.18
C GLY A 113 -6.94 7.94 -4.96
N SER A 114 -7.52 8.91 -5.64
CA SER A 114 -8.93 9.27 -5.53
C SER A 114 -9.74 8.73 -6.70
N GLU A 115 -10.78 7.97 -6.43
CA GLU A 115 -11.73 7.45 -7.44
C GLU A 115 -12.52 8.53 -8.20
N LYS A 116 -12.46 9.79 -7.72
CA LYS A 116 -13.03 10.95 -8.41
C LYS A 116 -12.14 11.46 -9.55
N ASN A 117 -10.89 11.05 -9.57
CA ASN A 117 -9.89 11.46 -10.54
C ASN A 117 -9.80 10.48 -11.72
N ALA A 118 -9.05 10.86 -12.75
CA ALA A 118 -8.80 10.02 -13.91
C ALA A 118 -8.18 8.68 -13.51
N MET A 119 -8.62 7.61 -14.18
CA MET A 119 -8.04 6.29 -14.04
C MET A 119 -6.90 6.12 -15.02
N LEU A 120 -5.70 5.94 -14.49
CA LEU A 120 -4.46 5.73 -15.21
C LEU A 120 -4.09 4.23 -15.24
N THR A 121 -3.19 3.88 -16.13
CA THR A 121 -2.59 2.54 -16.18
C THR A 121 -1.23 2.56 -15.51
N ARG A 122 -1.06 1.76 -14.48
CA ARG A 122 0.15 1.63 -13.68
C ARG A 122 0.93 0.38 -14.08
N ILE A 123 2.20 0.54 -14.41
CA ILE A 123 3.14 -0.57 -14.59
C ILE A 123 4.01 -0.69 -13.35
N TYR A 124 4.08 -1.90 -12.79
CA TYR A 124 5.01 -2.23 -11.70
C TYR A 124 6.24 -2.93 -12.24
N GLY A 125 7.38 -2.57 -11.69
CA GLY A 125 8.65 -3.22 -12.00
C GLY A 125 9.56 -3.31 -10.79
N THR A 126 10.61 -4.12 -10.93
CA THR A 126 11.64 -4.24 -9.91
C THR A 126 13.03 -4.27 -10.56
N ALA A 127 14.06 -3.86 -9.82
CA ALA A 127 15.44 -3.85 -10.29
C ALA A 127 16.38 -4.23 -9.15
N TYR A 128 17.43 -4.98 -9.51
CA TYR A 128 18.44 -5.48 -8.57
C TYR A 128 19.84 -5.26 -9.10
N ALA A 129 20.85 -5.31 -8.22
CA ALA A 129 22.24 -5.14 -8.58
C ALA A 129 22.75 -6.30 -9.44
N THR A 130 22.22 -7.51 -9.23
CA THR A 130 22.59 -8.72 -9.94
C THR A 130 21.39 -9.49 -10.50
N LYS A 131 21.63 -10.37 -11.48
CA LYS A 131 20.60 -11.25 -12.03
C LYS A 131 20.18 -12.32 -11.04
N ASP A 132 21.08 -12.74 -10.15
CA ASP A 132 20.82 -13.79 -9.17
C ASP A 132 19.87 -13.26 -8.09
N GLU A 133 20.10 -12.04 -7.59
CA GLU A 133 19.19 -11.36 -6.66
C GLU A 133 17.79 -11.16 -7.28
N LEU A 134 17.72 -10.74 -8.54
CA LEU A 134 16.43 -10.63 -9.23
C LEU A 134 15.73 -11.98 -9.33
N LYS A 135 16.46 -13.04 -9.68
CA LYS A 135 15.91 -14.39 -9.78
C LYS A 135 15.37 -14.87 -8.43
N GLU A 136 16.14 -14.72 -7.38
CA GLU A 136 15.72 -15.07 -6.02
C GLU A 136 14.45 -14.33 -5.60
N HIS A 137 14.38 -13.01 -5.86
CA HIS A 137 13.19 -12.21 -5.57
C HIS A 137 11.95 -12.71 -6.34
N LEU A 138 12.10 -13.01 -7.63
CA LEU A 138 10.99 -13.53 -8.44
C LEU A 138 10.53 -14.92 -7.94
N GLU A 139 11.44 -15.78 -7.53
CA GLU A 139 11.12 -17.07 -6.92
C GLU A 139 10.39 -16.89 -5.58
N GLN A 140 10.82 -15.95 -4.74
CA GLN A 140 10.12 -15.59 -3.49
C GLN A 140 8.71 -15.06 -3.75
N MET A 141 8.52 -14.21 -4.75
CA MET A 141 7.20 -13.73 -5.14
C MET A 141 6.26 -14.86 -5.59
N GLU A 142 6.77 -15.83 -6.38
CA GLU A 142 5.97 -16.98 -6.80
C GLU A 142 5.61 -17.89 -5.61
N GLU A 143 6.55 -18.09 -4.68
CA GLU A 143 6.26 -18.83 -3.44
C GLU A 143 5.25 -18.09 -2.56
N ALA A 144 5.34 -16.76 -2.46
CA ALA A 144 4.37 -15.96 -1.71
C ALA A 144 2.95 -16.12 -2.27
N LYS A 145 2.78 -16.13 -3.61
CA LYS A 145 1.48 -16.38 -4.25
C LYS A 145 0.90 -17.75 -3.90
N LYS A 146 1.74 -18.79 -3.79
CA LYS A 146 1.28 -20.14 -3.39
C LYS A 146 0.81 -20.16 -1.93
N ARG A 147 1.38 -19.27 -1.08
CA ARG A 147 1.08 -19.17 0.36
C ARG A 147 0.04 -18.08 0.67
N ASP A 148 -0.64 -17.55 -0.33
CA ASP A 148 -1.71 -16.57 -0.10
C ASP A 148 -2.77 -17.14 0.85
N HIS A 149 -3.01 -16.44 1.95
CA HIS A 149 -3.90 -16.92 3.02
C HIS A 149 -5.35 -17.07 2.57
N ASN A 150 -5.82 -16.22 1.63
CA ASN A 150 -7.17 -16.32 1.09
C ASN A 150 -7.33 -17.56 0.21
N LYS A 151 -6.29 -17.88 -0.59
CA LYS A 151 -6.26 -19.09 -1.38
C LYS A 151 -6.25 -20.34 -0.49
N LEU A 152 -5.26 -20.43 0.39
CA LEU A 152 -5.11 -21.57 1.30
C LEU A 152 -6.30 -21.71 2.23
N GLY A 153 -6.83 -20.61 2.76
CA GLY A 153 -7.99 -20.63 3.65
C GLY A 153 -9.23 -21.25 3.02
N ARG A 154 -9.47 -20.95 1.74
CA ARG A 154 -10.58 -21.55 0.97
C ARG A 154 -10.30 -23.01 0.59
N GLU A 155 -9.12 -23.30 0.05
CA GLU A 155 -8.74 -24.67 -0.37
C GLU A 155 -8.74 -25.65 0.81
N MET A 156 -8.24 -25.23 1.96
CA MET A 156 -8.20 -26.03 3.20
C MET A 156 -9.51 -25.99 4.01
N LYS A 157 -10.52 -25.26 3.53
CA LYS A 157 -11.81 -25.09 4.21
C LYS A 157 -11.65 -24.53 5.63
N ILE A 158 -10.80 -23.54 5.79
CA ILE A 158 -10.55 -22.83 7.06
C ILE A 158 -11.60 -21.75 7.25
N PHE A 159 -11.89 -20.97 6.21
CA PHE A 159 -12.93 -19.95 6.20
C PHE A 159 -13.54 -19.79 4.81
N THR A 160 -14.67 -19.11 4.78
CA THR A 160 -15.33 -18.65 3.55
C THR A 160 -15.94 -17.27 3.76
N THR A 161 -16.25 -16.58 2.68
CA THR A 161 -16.93 -15.29 2.67
C THR A 161 -18.22 -15.40 1.88
N VAL A 162 -19.27 -14.70 2.30
CA VAL A 162 -20.58 -14.67 1.65
C VAL A 162 -21.04 -13.23 1.56
N ASP A 163 -21.43 -12.78 0.37
CA ASP A 163 -21.75 -11.38 0.09
C ASP A 163 -22.90 -10.84 0.96
N VAL A 164 -23.91 -11.66 1.23
CA VAL A 164 -25.05 -11.27 2.09
C VAL A 164 -24.65 -10.99 3.54
N ILE A 165 -23.51 -11.51 4.00
CA ILE A 165 -22.99 -11.24 5.35
C ILE A 165 -22.15 -9.97 5.35
N GLY A 166 -21.42 -9.73 4.28
CA GLY A 166 -20.61 -8.53 4.10
C GLY A 166 -19.14 -8.82 3.87
N GLN A 167 -18.51 -7.89 3.16
CA GLN A 167 -17.08 -7.96 2.88
C GLN A 167 -16.27 -7.79 4.18
N GLY A 168 -15.20 -8.59 4.33
CA GLY A 168 -14.35 -8.54 5.52
C GLY A 168 -14.90 -9.29 6.74
N LEU A 169 -16.06 -9.96 6.61
CA LEU A 169 -16.69 -10.76 7.68
C LEU A 169 -16.66 -12.26 7.32
N PRO A 170 -15.53 -12.95 7.51
CA PRO A 170 -15.41 -14.35 7.15
C PRO A 170 -16.20 -15.28 8.08
N LEU A 171 -16.81 -16.31 7.50
CA LEU A 171 -17.34 -17.47 8.24
C LEU A 171 -16.21 -18.45 8.48
N ILE A 172 -15.93 -18.75 9.74
CA ILE A 172 -14.92 -19.74 10.10
C ILE A 172 -15.52 -21.14 9.98
N MET A 173 -14.92 -21.96 9.16
CA MET A 173 -15.31 -23.34 8.89
C MET A 173 -14.77 -24.29 9.97
N PRO A 174 -15.25 -25.54 10.04
CA PRO A 174 -14.84 -26.48 11.10
C PRO A 174 -13.31 -26.64 11.24
N ASN A 175 -12.57 -26.73 10.13
CA ASN A 175 -11.10 -26.81 10.19
C ASN A 175 -10.48 -25.55 10.82
N GLY A 176 -11.02 -24.39 10.50
CA GLY A 176 -10.58 -23.12 11.10
C GLY A 176 -10.89 -23.04 12.59
N VAL A 177 -12.08 -23.51 13.00
CA VAL A 177 -12.45 -23.56 14.42
C VAL A 177 -11.49 -24.44 15.22
N ILE A 178 -11.12 -25.62 14.69
CA ILE A 178 -10.14 -26.50 15.33
C ILE A 178 -8.79 -25.79 15.50
N MET A 179 -8.29 -25.15 14.44
CA MET A 179 -7.02 -24.39 14.50
C MET A 179 -7.08 -23.28 15.57
N MET A 180 -8.17 -22.49 15.58
CA MET A 180 -8.36 -21.41 16.55
C MET A 180 -8.40 -21.96 17.98
N GLN A 181 -9.11 -23.08 18.22
CA GLN A 181 -9.21 -23.69 19.55
C GLN A 181 -7.86 -24.20 20.06
N GLU A 182 -7.08 -24.85 19.20
CA GLU A 182 -5.75 -25.32 19.60
C GLU A 182 -4.78 -24.17 19.91
N LEU A 183 -4.78 -23.11 19.09
CA LEU A 183 -4.00 -21.90 19.38
C LEU A 183 -4.46 -21.22 20.67
N GLN A 184 -5.77 -21.12 20.90
CA GLN A 184 -6.32 -20.53 22.09
C GLN A 184 -5.93 -21.33 23.34
N ARG A 185 -6.09 -22.65 23.32
CA ARG A 185 -5.69 -23.52 24.45
C ARG A 185 -4.21 -23.37 24.75
N TRP A 186 -3.38 -23.39 23.72
CA TRP A 186 -1.94 -23.26 23.90
C TRP A 186 -1.56 -21.93 24.56
N ILE A 187 -2.08 -20.80 24.07
CA ILE A 187 -1.73 -19.50 24.66
C ILE A 187 -2.29 -19.35 26.10
N GLU A 188 -3.50 -19.83 26.33
CA GLU A 188 -4.12 -19.82 27.65
C GLU A 188 -3.31 -20.62 28.69
N ASP A 189 -2.79 -21.78 28.29
CA ASP A 189 -1.93 -22.61 29.16
C ASP A 189 -0.59 -21.90 29.44
N GLU A 190 0.02 -21.28 28.42
CA GLU A 190 1.29 -20.55 28.54
C GLU A 190 1.16 -19.30 29.42
N GLU A 191 0.07 -18.56 29.30
CA GLU A 191 -0.23 -17.39 30.13
C GLU A 191 -0.45 -17.82 31.59
N THR A 192 -1.24 -18.86 31.81
CA THR A 192 -1.50 -19.40 33.16
C THR A 192 -0.21 -19.87 33.86
N LYS A 193 0.68 -20.57 33.13
CA LYS A 193 2.00 -20.97 33.66
C LYS A 193 2.87 -19.79 34.09
N ARG A 194 2.69 -18.65 33.47
CA ARG A 194 3.43 -17.41 33.78
C ARG A 194 2.74 -16.52 34.82
N GLY A 195 1.63 -16.96 35.40
CA GLY A 195 0.89 -16.26 36.44
C GLY A 195 -0.04 -15.14 35.91
N TYR A 196 -0.32 -15.10 34.64
CA TYR A 196 -1.33 -14.19 34.10
C TYR A 196 -2.73 -14.68 34.49
N VAL A 197 -3.61 -13.72 34.81
CA VAL A 197 -5.02 -13.96 35.06
C VAL A 197 -5.86 -13.44 33.91
N ARG A 198 -6.90 -14.17 33.56
CA ARG A 198 -7.76 -13.82 32.44
C ARG A 198 -8.93 -12.96 32.87
N THR A 199 -9.23 -11.97 32.06
CA THR A 199 -10.40 -11.12 32.19
C THR A 199 -11.25 -11.18 30.94
N LYS A 200 -12.52 -10.83 31.05
CA LYS A 200 -13.43 -10.71 29.90
C LYS A 200 -14.16 -9.39 29.98
N THR A 201 -13.99 -8.57 28.95
CA THR A 201 -14.55 -7.22 28.88
C THR A 201 -15.64 -7.14 27.80
N PRO A 202 -16.57 -6.17 27.85
CA PRO A 202 -17.61 -5.98 26.85
C PRO A 202 -17.01 -5.73 25.44
N LEU A 203 -17.81 -6.02 24.41
CA LEU A 203 -17.45 -5.79 23.01
C LEU A 203 -17.74 -4.36 22.54
N MET A 204 -18.45 -3.57 23.34
CA MET A 204 -18.73 -2.15 23.09
C MET A 204 -18.73 -1.36 24.38
N ALA A 205 -18.54 -0.07 24.28
CA ALA A 205 -18.64 0.88 25.38
C ALA A 205 -19.24 2.22 24.91
N LYS A 206 -19.58 3.08 25.87
CA LYS A 206 -19.91 4.47 25.60
C LYS A 206 -18.72 5.19 24.96
N SER A 207 -18.99 6.13 24.08
CA SER A 207 -17.95 6.94 23.42
C SER A 207 -17.01 7.64 24.40
N ASP A 208 -17.49 7.92 25.63
CA ASP A 208 -16.70 8.55 26.69
C ASP A 208 -15.42 7.79 27.03
N LEU A 209 -15.47 6.45 27.05
CA LEU A 209 -14.29 5.62 27.28
C LEU A 209 -13.21 5.91 26.23
N TYR A 210 -13.61 6.03 24.99
CA TYR A 210 -12.70 6.26 23.86
C TYR A 210 -12.25 7.72 23.76
N LYS A 211 -13.07 8.67 24.22
CA LYS A 211 -12.68 10.07 24.38
C LYS A 211 -11.60 10.22 25.46
N ILE A 212 -11.79 9.58 26.63
CA ILE A 212 -10.79 9.58 27.73
C ILE A 212 -9.46 8.98 27.27
N SER A 213 -9.49 7.92 26.47
CA SER A 213 -8.29 7.22 25.99
C SER A 213 -7.68 7.80 24.71
N GLY A 214 -8.28 8.86 24.14
CA GLY A 214 -7.83 9.52 22.91
C GLY A 214 -8.13 8.75 21.61
N HIS A 215 -8.71 7.57 21.69
CA HIS A 215 -9.04 6.78 20.49
C HIS A 215 -10.13 7.43 19.63
N TRP A 216 -11.05 8.18 20.25
CA TRP A 216 -12.12 8.84 19.55
C TRP A 216 -11.61 9.87 18.53
N ASP A 217 -10.62 10.64 18.92
CA ASP A 217 -10.06 11.71 18.06
C ASP A 217 -9.19 11.16 16.92
N HIS A 218 -8.54 10.01 17.15
CA HIS A 218 -7.61 9.44 16.19
C HIS A 218 -8.20 8.38 15.26
N TYR A 219 -9.26 7.67 15.70
CA TYR A 219 -9.75 6.47 15.01
C TYR A 219 -11.24 6.49 14.72
N LYS A 220 -11.98 7.57 15.00
CA LYS A 220 -13.44 7.64 14.86
C LYS A 220 -13.90 7.18 13.48
N ASP A 221 -13.23 7.59 12.42
CA ASP A 221 -13.59 7.24 11.05
C ASP A 221 -13.48 5.72 10.75
N GLY A 222 -12.67 5.01 11.53
CA GLY A 222 -12.52 3.56 11.47
C GLY A 222 -13.33 2.78 12.50
N MET A 223 -14.13 3.44 13.33
CA MET A 223 -14.93 2.82 14.37
C MET A 223 -16.38 2.59 13.93
N PHE A 224 -16.97 1.49 14.37
CA PHE A 224 -18.40 1.26 14.24
C PHE A 224 -19.13 1.97 15.38
N VAL A 225 -19.68 3.14 15.08
CA VAL A 225 -20.40 3.99 16.04
C VAL A 225 -21.89 3.65 16.00
N LEU A 226 -22.51 3.58 17.16
CA LEU A 226 -23.93 3.30 17.37
C LEU A 226 -24.56 4.52 18.04
N GLY A 227 -25.45 5.19 17.33
CA GLY A 227 -26.08 6.45 17.74
C GLY A 227 -25.43 7.66 17.06
N ASP A 228 -26.02 8.81 17.28
CA ASP A 228 -25.64 10.09 16.71
C ASP A 228 -25.24 11.05 17.85
N GLU A 229 -24.02 11.63 17.79
CA GLU A 229 -23.54 12.56 18.83
C GLU A 229 -24.35 13.86 18.94
N GLU A 230 -25.07 14.24 17.86
CA GLU A 230 -25.84 15.48 17.86
C GLU A 230 -27.27 15.29 18.43
N THR A 231 -27.83 14.08 18.31
CA THR A 231 -29.23 13.81 18.63
C THR A 231 -29.41 12.88 19.85
N ASP A 232 -28.46 12.00 20.13
CA ASP A 232 -28.58 10.99 21.15
C ASP A 232 -27.93 11.40 22.48
N LYS A 233 -28.55 11.04 23.60
CA LYS A 233 -27.97 11.27 24.93
C LYS A 233 -26.73 10.46 25.20
N GLU A 234 -26.64 9.28 24.63
CA GLU A 234 -25.53 8.36 24.77
C GLU A 234 -25.20 7.73 23.44
N VAL A 235 -23.93 7.78 23.08
CA VAL A 235 -23.36 7.16 21.90
C VAL A 235 -22.44 6.02 22.29
N PHE A 236 -22.57 4.88 21.65
CA PHE A 236 -21.74 3.72 21.85
C PHE A 236 -20.86 3.46 20.65
N ALA A 237 -19.80 2.69 20.82
CA ALA A 237 -19.03 2.18 19.71
C ALA A 237 -18.58 0.74 19.99
N LEU A 238 -18.47 -0.06 18.92
CA LEU A 238 -17.78 -1.34 19.00
C LEU A 238 -16.31 -1.07 19.36
N ARG A 239 -15.75 -1.92 20.23
CA ARG A 239 -14.41 -1.66 20.74
C ARG A 239 -13.34 -1.79 19.65
N PRO A 240 -12.61 -0.73 19.33
CA PRO A 240 -11.46 -0.80 18.43
C PRO A 240 -10.24 -1.39 19.13
N MET A 241 -10.14 -1.18 20.45
CA MET A 241 -9.00 -1.59 21.30
C MET A 241 -9.50 -2.14 22.65
N THR A 242 -8.83 -3.16 23.17
CA THR A 242 -9.17 -3.79 24.46
C THR A 242 -8.55 -3.04 25.66
N CYS A 243 -7.41 -2.37 25.48
CA CYS A 243 -6.64 -1.74 26.55
C CYS A 243 -7.44 -0.78 27.45
N PRO A 244 -8.32 0.11 26.94
CA PRO A 244 -9.08 1.03 27.79
C PRO A 244 -9.93 0.31 28.84
N PHE A 245 -10.49 -0.85 28.50
CA PHE A 245 -11.27 -1.66 29.46
C PHE A 245 -10.39 -2.26 30.55
N GLN A 246 -9.18 -2.71 30.21
CA GLN A 246 -8.27 -3.34 31.16
C GLN A 246 -7.82 -2.37 32.26
N TYR A 247 -7.68 -1.09 31.95
CA TYR A 247 -7.38 -0.09 32.98
C TYR A 247 -8.50 0.03 34.01
N TYR A 248 -9.76 -0.13 33.62
CA TYR A 248 -10.89 -0.15 34.58
C TYR A 248 -10.98 -1.45 35.37
N VAL A 249 -10.65 -2.59 34.77
CA VAL A 249 -10.51 -3.86 35.50
C VAL A 249 -9.43 -3.73 36.58
N TYR A 250 -8.25 -3.19 36.21
CA TYR A 250 -7.16 -2.97 37.15
C TYR A 250 -7.57 -2.03 38.32
N LYS A 251 -8.26 -0.94 38.01
CA LYS A 251 -8.76 0.00 39.02
C LYS A 251 -9.81 -0.62 39.97
N ALA A 252 -10.55 -1.59 39.51
CA ALA A 252 -11.56 -2.28 40.32
C ALA A 252 -10.96 -3.27 41.34
N GLU A 253 -9.72 -3.71 41.14
CA GLU A 253 -8.97 -4.60 42.04
C GLU A 253 -8.10 -3.84 43.07
N GLN A 254 -8.02 -2.51 42.98
CA GLN A 254 -7.34 -1.66 43.96
C GLN A 254 -8.27 -1.21 45.06
#